data_bf86cd2e7bc96701d66d4ebf14be484a
#
_entry.id   bf86cd2e7bc96701d66d4ebf14be484a
#
_cell.length_a   1.000
_cell.length_b   1.000
_cell.length_c   1.000
_cell.angle_alpha   90.00
_cell.angle_beta   90.00
_cell.angle_gamma   90.00
#
_symmetry.space_group_name_H-M   'P 1'
#
loop_
_entity.id
_entity.type
_entity.pdbx_description
1 polymer ?
#
loop_
_entity_poly.entity_id
_entity_poly.type
_entity_poly.pdbx_seq_one_letter_code
_entity_poly.pdbx_strand_id
1 'polypeptide(L)'
;MNEIKQTRQLLTEIIDFIKATPWKADYQNRFERFYDAAGKPCVLAVAGQVKAGKSSFLNALLGLDLAAVGTTETTATINVFRYGRVKNPDRPVVVYWNDGRAPEPQTKAFIDSLQGYTEEVLEKAEGIDHLEYIVEDEKLEEITLVDTPGFASVVDKHEERMADYFSPRREKLRSKQIEKSGDITEKADAVIFLSGPVAKANAQRFFSERIPHISPFNAVGVMAKIDMIRPTVAMGTGKMEELECVRKEASELSAFLANTFKHDLHSVLPVSASLYHCVNKLWHSGKAAQMQEMIRKIPQDKFDKHFDQNSEHWYAQDGPYNSFYEKCGLDLSIRQSIAGDMPWMVFCIIAVALYSKPLDEAKSFLVDFSGMERIKSVLNDRFFKRSRSIRCSRVLHEAQQVLVYIKNIELPRKLTEVQSRETFLKIIADSHGRYDNNLLDAFAAFVKVNLSDAGELDRYSESIDSLLAKMEGLLKAMEGIEKTNAGMQLLDKVKNLLHGEKEFAELEILLDGNNEKLKMLTADYCNKRQRIWNARKQQTNSEELKKLLAIVCDCYGKLLKNR
;
A
#
# COMPACT_ATOMS: atom_id res chain seq x y z
N MET A 1 -8.59 15.36 12.26
CA MET A 1 -10.04 15.49 12.62
C MET A 1 -10.78 16.49 11.73
N ASN A 2 -10.09 17.41 11.10
CA ASN A 2 -10.70 18.41 10.23
C ASN A 2 -11.13 17.84 8.86
N GLU A 3 -10.32 16.96 8.25
CA GLU A 3 -10.52 16.46 6.89
C GLU A 3 -11.80 15.63 6.75
N ILE A 4 -12.04 14.69 7.68
CA ILE A 4 -13.28 13.88 7.68
C ILE A 4 -14.50 14.76 7.83
N LYS A 5 -14.46 15.73 8.75
CA LYS A 5 -15.57 16.65 8.99
C LYS A 5 -15.88 17.50 7.74
N GLN A 6 -14.85 18.07 7.12
CA GLN A 6 -15.00 18.88 5.90
C GLN A 6 -15.50 18.05 4.72
N THR A 7 -14.96 16.84 4.53
CA THR A 7 -15.40 15.92 3.49
C THR A 7 -16.87 15.52 3.67
N ARG A 8 -17.28 15.14 4.88
CA ARG A 8 -18.66 14.78 5.18
C ARG A 8 -19.61 15.96 5.04
N GLN A 9 -19.20 17.15 5.44
CA GLN A 9 -20.01 18.37 5.25
C GLN A 9 -20.27 18.63 3.77
N LEU A 10 -19.24 18.55 2.93
CA LEU A 10 -19.38 18.74 1.48
C LEU A 10 -20.25 17.63 0.87
N LEU A 11 -20.07 16.38 1.28
CA LEU A 11 -20.91 15.26 0.80
C LEU A 11 -22.37 15.43 1.22
N THR A 12 -22.66 16.02 2.41
CA THR A 12 -24.02 16.36 2.82
C THR A 12 -24.63 17.42 1.89
N GLU A 13 -23.89 18.47 1.56
CA GLU A 13 -24.33 19.50 0.59
C GLU A 13 -24.65 18.86 -0.78
N ILE A 14 -23.82 17.90 -1.23
CA ILE A 14 -24.05 17.18 -2.49
C ILE A 14 -25.31 16.28 -2.39
N ILE A 15 -25.48 15.55 -1.30
CA ILE A 15 -26.65 14.68 -1.07
C ILE A 15 -27.93 15.53 -1.08
N ASP A 16 -27.94 16.67 -0.39
CA ASP A 16 -29.10 17.56 -0.34
C ASP A 16 -29.41 18.18 -1.70
N PHE A 17 -28.39 18.54 -2.47
CA PHE A 17 -28.54 18.94 -3.87
C PHE A 17 -29.15 17.82 -4.71
N ILE A 18 -28.61 16.60 -4.69
CA ILE A 18 -29.10 15.45 -5.47
C ILE A 18 -30.55 15.11 -5.11
N LYS A 19 -30.94 15.21 -3.83
CA LYS A 19 -32.33 15.00 -3.38
C LYS A 19 -33.32 15.97 -4.03
N ALA A 20 -32.87 17.17 -4.38
CA ALA A 20 -33.68 18.21 -5.03
C ALA A 20 -33.67 18.11 -6.57
N THR A 21 -32.98 17.13 -7.17
CA THR A 21 -32.84 16.97 -8.62
C THR A 21 -33.60 15.76 -9.15
N PRO A 22 -33.85 15.68 -10.47
CA PRO A 22 -34.44 14.50 -11.11
C PRO A 22 -33.61 13.21 -10.94
N TRP A 23 -32.33 13.31 -10.59
CA TRP A 23 -31.39 12.20 -10.45
C TRP A 23 -31.36 11.58 -9.04
N LYS A 24 -32.28 11.99 -8.16
CA LYS A 24 -32.38 11.47 -6.78
C LYS A 24 -32.38 9.95 -6.71
N ALA A 25 -33.24 9.30 -7.52
CA ALA A 25 -33.41 7.83 -7.50
C ALA A 25 -32.13 7.10 -7.88
N ASP A 26 -31.33 7.67 -8.79
CA ASP A 26 -30.15 7.00 -9.36
C ASP A 26 -28.87 7.22 -8.55
N TYR A 27 -28.74 8.38 -7.88
CA TYR A 27 -27.45 8.77 -7.30
C TYR A 27 -27.45 9.04 -5.79
N GLN A 28 -28.60 9.27 -5.14
CA GLN A 28 -28.64 9.57 -3.69
C GLN A 28 -27.91 8.49 -2.88
N ASN A 29 -28.29 7.22 -3.04
CA ASN A 29 -27.68 6.10 -2.32
C ASN A 29 -26.16 5.99 -2.57
N ARG A 30 -25.69 6.40 -3.75
CA ARG A 30 -24.27 6.38 -4.09
C ARG A 30 -23.50 7.44 -3.30
N PHE A 31 -24.01 8.65 -3.17
CA PHE A 31 -23.39 9.70 -2.36
C PHE A 31 -23.50 9.43 -0.86
N GLU A 32 -24.57 8.80 -0.38
CA GLU A 32 -24.68 8.33 1.00
C GLU A 32 -23.61 7.29 1.35
N ARG A 33 -23.31 6.37 0.42
CA ARG A 33 -22.17 5.43 0.57
C ARG A 33 -20.82 6.15 0.64
N PHE A 34 -20.60 7.20 -0.14
CA PHE A 34 -19.40 8.03 -0.05
C PHE A 34 -19.28 8.71 1.31
N TYR A 35 -20.40 9.27 1.82
CA TYR A 35 -20.45 9.86 3.16
C TYR A 35 -20.04 8.85 4.26
N ASP A 36 -20.59 7.65 4.21
CA ASP A 36 -20.25 6.58 5.15
C ASP A 36 -18.79 6.15 5.00
N ALA A 37 -18.33 6.02 3.76
CA ALA A 37 -16.97 5.62 3.45
C ALA A 37 -15.91 6.61 3.97
N ALA A 38 -16.19 7.91 3.94
CA ALA A 38 -15.27 8.94 4.44
C ALA A 38 -14.95 8.81 5.93
N GLY A 39 -15.81 8.14 6.72
CA GLY A 39 -15.59 7.91 8.15
C GLY A 39 -14.98 6.55 8.50
N LYS A 40 -14.76 5.68 7.51
CA LYS A 40 -14.16 4.35 7.73
C LYS A 40 -12.63 4.42 7.74
N PRO A 41 -11.94 3.48 8.37
CA PRO A 41 -10.49 3.37 8.28
C PRO A 41 -10.00 3.31 6.83
N CYS A 42 -8.81 3.86 6.59
CA CYS A 42 -8.12 3.78 5.30
C CYS A 42 -7.74 2.32 5.00
N VAL A 43 -7.98 1.85 3.79
CA VAL A 43 -7.66 0.49 3.37
C VAL A 43 -6.28 0.46 2.71
N LEU A 44 -5.33 -0.17 3.38
CA LEU A 44 -3.96 -0.37 2.90
C LEU A 44 -3.80 -1.83 2.44
N ALA A 45 -3.75 -2.04 1.13
CA ALA A 45 -3.55 -3.37 0.56
C ALA A 45 -2.07 -3.74 0.51
N VAL A 46 -1.76 -4.97 0.89
CA VAL A 46 -0.45 -5.60 0.68
C VAL A 46 -0.57 -6.53 -0.51
N ALA A 47 -0.03 -6.10 -1.63
CA ALA A 47 -0.09 -6.80 -2.89
C ALA A 47 1.32 -7.24 -3.34
N GLY A 48 1.40 -8.19 -4.24
CA GLY A 48 2.69 -8.62 -4.77
C GLY A 48 2.64 -10.03 -5.33
N GLN A 49 3.75 -10.43 -5.93
CA GLN A 49 3.89 -11.71 -6.60
C GLN A 49 3.71 -12.89 -5.63
N VAL A 50 3.34 -14.04 -6.17
CA VAL A 50 3.37 -15.31 -5.44
C VAL A 50 4.78 -15.56 -4.90
N LYS A 51 4.88 -16.02 -3.65
CA LYS A 51 6.15 -16.25 -2.94
C LYS A 51 6.99 -14.98 -2.70
N ALA A 52 6.44 -13.79 -2.87
CA ALA A 52 7.14 -12.54 -2.56
C ALA A 52 7.39 -12.31 -1.05
N GLY A 53 6.78 -13.12 -0.17
CA GLY A 53 6.96 -12.99 1.29
C GLY A 53 5.99 -12.03 1.96
N LYS A 54 4.78 -11.83 1.40
CA LYS A 54 3.75 -10.95 1.95
C LYS A 54 3.39 -11.26 3.40
N SER A 55 3.06 -12.52 3.70
CA SER A 55 2.69 -12.94 5.06
C SER A 55 3.86 -12.78 6.04
N SER A 56 5.09 -13.11 5.63
CA SER A 56 6.29 -12.86 6.46
C SER A 56 6.51 -11.37 6.72
N PHE A 57 6.26 -10.54 5.72
CA PHE A 57 6.35 -9.08 5.85
C PHE A 57 5.30 -8.53 6.81
N LEU A 58 4.06 -8.99 6.71
CA LEU A 58 2.98 -8.59 7.62
C LEU A 58 3.25 -9.01 9.07
N ASN A 59 3.70 -10.25 9.28
CA ASN A 59 4.10 -10.72 10.60
C ASN A 59 5.23 -9.85 11.19
N ALA A 60 6.24 -9.51 10.40
CA ALA A 60 7.33 -8.65 10.83
C ALA A 60 6.88 -7.19 11.07
N LEU A 61 5.93 -6.69 10.29
CA LEU A 61 5.37 -5.34 10.41
C LEU A 61 4.54 -5.20 11.70
N LEU A 62 3.67 -6.16 11.97
CA LEU A 62 2.73 -6.16 13.10
C LEU A 62 3.30 -6.81 14.37
N GLY A 63 4.50 -7.43 14.30
CA GLY A 63 5.08 -8.15 15.43
C GLY A 63 4.29 -9.41 15.82
N LEU A 64 3.60 -10.02 14.85
CA LEU A 64 2.70 -11.14 15.06
C LEU A 64 3.26 -12.42 14.41
N ASP A 65 2.80 -13.56 14.92
CA ASP A 65 3.06 -14.89 14.33
C ASP A 65 1.73 -15.51 13.86
N LEU A 66 0.87 -14.67 13.24
CA LEU A 66 -0.51 -15.03 12.91
C LEU A 66 -0.72 -15.38 11.44
N ALA A 67 -0.06 -14.69 10.53
CA ALA A 67 -0.15 -15.03 9.13
C ALA A 67 0.69 -16.29 8.88
N ALA A 68 0.08 -17.29 8.27
CA ALA A 68 0.75 -18.55 7.95
C ALA A 68 2.05 -18.33 7.16
N VAL A 69 3.19 -18.57 7.79
CA VAL A 69 4.51 -18.46 7.15
C VAL A 69 4.94 -19.87 6.72
N GLY A 70 4.85 -20.13 5.43
CA GLY A 70 5.33 -21.39 4.85
C GLY A 70 6.29 -21.15 3.69
N THR A 71 7.11 -22.13 3.39
CA THR A 71 8.01 -22.17 2.22
C THR A 71 7.25 -22.39 0.91
N THR A 72 6.00 -22.82 1.00
CA THR A 72 5.05 -23.02 -0.09
C THR A 72 4.07 -21.86 -0.20
N GLU A 73 3.35 -21.75 -1.30
CA GLU A 73 2.27 -20.77 -1.52
C GLU A 73 1.29 -20.82 -0.34
N THR A 74 1.13 -19.70 0.41
CA THR A 74 0.70 -19.81 1.79
C THR A 74 -0.72 -19.38 2.07
N THR A 75 -1.37 -18.57 1.20
CA THR A 75 -2.72 -18.09 1.52
C THR A 75 -3.65 -18.18 0.32
N ALA A 76 -4.63 -19.08 0.42
CA ALA A 76 -5.74 -19.16 -0.53
C ALA A 76 -6.88 -18.19 -0.18
N THR A 77 -6.77 -17.44 0.92
CA THR A 77 -7.79 -16.53 1.44
C THR A 77 -7.27 -15.10 1.53
N ILE A 78 -8.20 -14.17 1.54
CA ILE A 78 -7.94 -12.76 1.83
C ILE A 78 -7.89 -12.59 3.35
N ASN A 79 -6.84 -11.93 3.86
CA ASN A 79 -6.69 -11.66 5.28
C ASN A 79 -6.82 -10.16 5.55
N VAL A 80 -7.68 -9.81 6.48
CA VAL A 80 -7.98 -8.43 6.89
C VAL A 80 -7.53 -8.24 8.33
N PHE A 81 -6.67 -7.27 8.59
CA PHE A 81 -6.17 -6.95 9.93
C PHE A 81 -6.77 -5.63 10.39
N ARG A 82 -7.44 -5.65 11.54
CA ARG A 82 -8.10 -4.49 12.14
C ARG A 82 -7.70 -4.29 13.59
N TYR A 83 -7.79 -3.05 14.03
CA TYR A 83 -7.63 -2.71 15.44
C TYR A 83 -8.75 -3.29 16.30
N GLY A 84 -8.37 -3.80 17.47
CA GLY A 84 -9.31 -4.24 18.48
C GLY A 84 -8.69 -5.17 19.52
N ARG A 85 -9.48 -5.52 20.53
CA ARG A 85 -9.08 -6.49 21.55
C ARG A 85 -9.53 -7.90 21.18
N VAL A 86 -8.61 -8.83 21.23
CA VAL A 86 -8.91 -10.26 21.03
C VAL A 86 -9.77 -10.76 22.19
N LYS A 87 -11.03 -11.07 21.92
CA LYS A 87 -11.96 -11.55 22.95
C LYS A 87 -11.67 -12.98 23.42
N ASN A 88 -11.16 -13.82 22.52
CA ASN A 88 -10.80 -15.20 22.79
C ASN A 88 -9.45 -15.53 22.13
N PRO A 89 -8.35 -15.65 22.91
CA PRO A 89 -7.03 -15.99 22.38
C PRO A 89 -6.96 -17.35 21.65
N ASP A 90 -7.80 -18.31 22.00
CA ASP A 90 -7.86 -19.62 21.35
C ASP A 90 -8.52 -19.56 19.94
N ARG A 91 -9.26 -18.47 19.67
CA ARG A 91 -9.93 -18.21 18.40
C ARG A 91 -9.64 -16.79 17.91
N PRO A 92 -8.40 -16.53 17.47
CA PRO A 92 -7.94 -15.18 17.19
C PRO A 92 -8.45 -14.60 15.87
N VAL A 93 -9.15 -15.40 15.04
CA VAL A 93 -9.57 -15.02 13.70
C VAL A 93 -11.06 -15.25 13.53
N VAL A 94 -11.74 -14.30 12.89
CA VAL A 94 -13.15 -14.39 12.51
C VAL A 94 -13.24 -14.69 11.01
N VAL A 95 -13.98 -15.74 10.66
CA VAL A 95 -14.25 -16.12 9.27
C VAL A 95 -15.54 -15.48 8.81
N TYR A 96 -15.48 -14.76 7.70
CA TYR A 96 -16.63 -14.25 6.96
C TYR A 96 -16.89 -15.15 5.75
N TRP A 97 -18.16 -15.49 5.51
CA TRP A 97 -18.57 -16.45 4.52
C TRP A 97 -19.26 -15.80 3.31
N ASN A 98 -19.08 -16.36 2.13
CA ASN A 98 -19.71 -15.86 0.88
C ASN A 98 -21.22 -16.03 0.82
N ASP A 99 -21.76 -16.99 1.58
CA ASP A 99 -23.21 -17.32 1.60
C ASP A 99 -24.02 -16.41 2.54
N GLY A 100 -23.36 -15.44 3.20
CA GLY A 100 -24.00 -14.47 4.09
C GLY A 100 -24.39 -15.01 5.46
N ARG A 101 -23.98 -16.23 5.84
CA ARG A 101 -24.14 -16.71 7.22
C ARG A 101 -23.33 -15.86 8.19
N ALA A 102 -23.69 -15.96 9.48
CA ALA A 102 -23.04 -15.18 10.51
C ALA A 102 -21.52 -15.46 10.58
N PRO A 103 -20.67 -14.43 10.80
CA PRO A 103 -19.25 -14.60 10.98
C PRO A 103 -18.94 -15.49 12.21
N GLU A 104 -17.93 -16.35 12.09
CA GLU A 104 -17.58 -17.33 13.12
C GLU A 104 -16.12 -17.18 13.58
N PRO A 105 -15.86 -17.09 14.90
CA PRO A 105 -14.50 -17.17 15.44
C PRO A 105 -13.90 -18.56 15.24
N GLN A 106 -12.67 -18.65 14.71
CA GLN A 106 -11.98 -19.89 14.39
C GLN A 106 -10.62 -20.03 15.07
N THR A 107 -10.18 -21.28 15.22
CA THR A 107 -8.92 -21.66 15.85
C THR A 107 -7.74 -21.52 14.89
N LYS A 108 -6.51 -21.48 15.43
CA LYS A 108 -5.28 -21.52 14.63
C LYS A 108 -5.21 -22.77 13.75
N ALA A 109 -5.63 -23.92 14.26
CA ALA A 109 -5.65 -25.18 13.49
C ALA A 109 -6.53 -25.09 12.23
N PHE A 110 -7.67 -24.37 12.29
CA PHE A 110 -8.50 -24.11 11.12
C PHE A 110 -7.74 -23.27 10.09
N ILE A 111 -7.03 -22.21 10.54
CA ILE A 111 -6.26 -21.34 9.67
C ILE A 111 -5.12 -22.11 9.01
N ASP A 112 -4.42 -22.94 9.77
CA ASP A 112 -3.34 -23.80 9.29
C ASP A 112 -3.86 -24.78 8.20
N SER A 113 -5.12 -25.22 8.29
CA SER A 113 -5.76 -26.09 7.29
C SER A 113 -6.06 -25.36 5.95
N LEU A 114 -5.98 -24.03 5.90
CA LEU A 114 -6.16 -23.22 4.70
C LEU A 114 -4.83 -22.85 4.03
N GLN A 115 -3.72 -23.44 4.46
CA GLN A 115 -2.40 -23.21 3.87
C GLN A 115 -2.19 -24.03 2.60
N GLY A 116 -1.58 -23.40 1.59
CA GLY A 116 -1.26 -24.04 0.31
C GLY A 116 -2.35 -23.87 -0.75
N TYR A 117 -2.17 -24.57 -1.88
CA TYR A 117 -3.08 -24.51 -3.03
C TYR A 117 -3.45 -25.93 -3.52
N THR A 118 -3.66 -26.85 -2.60
CA THR A 118 -4.25 -28.15 -2.94
C THR A 118 -5.73 -27.95 -3.32
N GLU A 119 -6.29 -28.86 -4.08
CA GLU A 119 -7.71 -28.78 -4.47
C GLU A 119 -8.63 -28.70 -3.26
N GLU A 120 -8.34 -29.48 -2.21
CA GLU A 120 -9.07 -29.50 -0.96
C GLU A 120 -9.03 -28.14 -0.22
N VAL A 121 -7.85 -27.50 -0.18
CA VAL A 121 -7.65 -26.18 0.45
C VAL A 121 -8.41 -25.10 -0.33
N LEU A 122 -8.33 -25.13 -1.67
CA LEU A 122 -9.03 -24.18 -2.52
C LEU A 122 -10.55 -24.32 -2.42
N GLU A 123 -11.07 -25.54 -2.32
CA GLU A 123 -12.50 -25.79 -2.10
C GLU A 123 -12.99 -25.23 -0.76
N LYS A 124 -12.24 -25.46 0.32
CA LYS A 124 -12.53 -24.87 1.63
C LYS A 124 -12.51 -23.34 1.57
N ALA A 125 -11.51 -22.77 0.90
CA ALA A 125 -11.34 -21.33 0.75
C ALA A 125 -12.43 -20.69 -0.14
N GLU A 126 -13.03 -21.42 -1.08
CA GLU A 126 -14.08 -20.89 -1.98
C GLU A 126 -15.31 -20.40 -1.20
N GLY A 127 -15.66 -21.08 -0.11
CA GLY A 127 -16.78 -20.69 0.77
C GLY A 127 -16.48 -19.46 1.65
N ILE A 128 -15.22 -19.06 1.76
CA ILE A 128 -14.76 -17.97 2.63
C ILE A 128 -14.68 -16.67 1.83
N ASP A 129 -15.30 -15.61 2.36
CA ASP A 129 -15.13 -14.26 1.82
C ASP A 129 -13.77 -13.69 2.23
N HIS A 130 -13.52 -13.59 3.54
CA HIS A 130 -12.22 -13.20 4.09
C HIS A 130 -12.05 -13.70 5.53
N LEU A 131 -10.80 -13.66 6.00
CA LEU A 131 -10.42 -13.89 7.39
C LEU A 131 -10.12 -12.55 8.04
N GLU A 132 -10.77 -12.24 9.16
CA GLU A 132 -10.52 -11.01 9.91
C GLU A 132 -9.69 -11.30 11.17
N TYR A 133 -8.52 -10.69 11.26
CA TYR A 133 -7.60 -10.72 12.38
C TYR A 133 -7.77 -9.46 13.21
N ILE A 134 -8.07 -9.62 14.48
CA ILE A 134 -8.15 -8.52 15.44
C ILE A 134 -6.78 -8.36 16.11
N VAL A 135 -6.20 -7.16 16.02
CA VAL A 135 -4.84 -6.86 16.49
C VAL A 135 -4.86 -5.64 17.42
N GLU A 136 -4.23 -5.74 18.58
CA GLU A 136 -4.07 -4.62 19.53
C GLU A 136 -2.85 -3.76 19.15
N ASP A 137 -2.85 -3.17 17.95
CA ASP A 137 -1.85 -2.18 17.53
C ASP A 137 -2.57 -0.88 17.16
N GLU A 138 -2.34 0.18 17.93
CA GLU A 138 -2.96 1.50 17.76
C GLU A 138 -2.79 2.07 16.34
N LYS A 139 -1.75 1.66 15.61
CA LYS A 139 -1.56 2.06 14.21
C LYS A 139 -2.71 1.60 13.30
N LEU A 140 -3.43 0.55 13.70
CA LEU A 140 -4.58 0.02 12.95
C LEU A 140 -5.92 0.70 13.32
N GLU A 141 -5.96 1.66 14.25
CA GLU A 141 -7.19 2.39 14.56
C GLU A 141 -7.79 3.08 13.33
N GLU A 142 -6.95 3.63 12.48
CA GLU A 142 -7.33 4.39 11.29
C GLU A 142 -7.00 3.68 9.99
N ILE A 143 -6.43 2.49 10.06
CA ILE A 143 -6.03 1.69 8.90
C ILE A 143 -6.55 0.26 9.05
N THR A 144 -7.11 -0.23 7.96
CA THR A 144 -7.35 -1.66 7.75
C THR A 144 -6.28 -2.19 6.82
N LEU A 145 -5.45 -3.12 7.27
CA LEU A 145 -4.50 -3.81 6.40
C LEU A 145 -5.18 -5.01 5.74
N VAL A 146 -4.96 -5.18 4.45
CA VAL A 146 -5.52 -6.29 3.68
C VAL A 146 -4.39 -7.04 2.97
N ASP A 147 -4.16 -8.29 3.36
CA ASP A 147 -3.26 -9.21 2.66
C ASP A 147 -4.04 -9.88 1.51
N THR A 148 -3.62 -9.61 0.30
CA THR A 148 -4.24 -10.20 -0.87
C THR A 148 -3.50 -11.48 -1.26
N PRO A 149 -4.20 -12.56 -1.70
CA PRO A 149 -3.55 -13.68 -2.35
C PRO A 149 -2.60 -13.18 -3.43
N GLY A 150 -1.39 -13.77 -3.51
CA GLY A 150 -0.43 -13.35 -4.53
C GLY A 150 -1.05 -13.46 -5.91
N PHE A 151 -1.08 -12.34 -6.67
CA PHE A 151 -1.46 -12.47 -8.07
C PHE A 151 -0.35 -13.24 -8.77
N ALA A 152 -0.69 -14.48 -9.09
CA ALA A 152 0.15 -15.29 -9.94
C ALA A 152 0.08 -14.68 -11.33
N SER A 153 1.20 -14.65 -11.97
CA SER A 153 1.33 -14.44 -13.38
C SER A 153 0.34 -15.35 -14.14
N VAL A 154 -0.78 -14.82 -14.54
CA VAL A 154 -1.71 -15.50 -15.48
C VAL A 154 -1.05 -15.67 -16.86
N VAL A 155 0.18 -15.20 -17.05
CA VAL A 155 0.83 -15.09 -18.38
C VAL A 155 2.28 -15.57 -18.40
N ASP A 156 2.73 -16.42 -17.51
CA ASP A 156 4.00 -17.10 -17.77
C ASP A 156 3.75 -18.38 -18.59
N LYS A 157 4.18 -18.37 -19.85
CA LYS A 157 4.20 -19.56 -20.75
C LYS A 157 4.92 -20.79 -20.16
N HIS A 158 5.61 -20.63 -19.02
CA HIS A 158 6.14 -21.74 -18.22
C HIS A 158 5.07 -22.39 -17.33
N GLU A 159 3.96 -21.70 -17.03
CA GLU A 159 2.83 -22.30 -16.31
C GLU A 159 1.92 -23.14 -17.22
N GLU A 160 1.94 -22.95 -18.54
CA GLU A 160 1.26 -23.87 -19.48
C GLU A 160 1.82 -25.31 -19.36
N ARG A 161 3.12 -25.46 -19.01
CA ARG A 161 3.68 -26.79 -18.70
C ARG A 161 3.35 -27.30 -17.30
N MET A 162 2.94 -26.42 -16.38
CA MET A 162 2.45 -26.81 -15.05
C MET A 162 0.93 -27.01 -15.04
N ALA A 163 0.18 -26.43 -15.98
CA ALA A 163 -1.27 -26.65 -16.14
C ALA A 163 -1.61 -28.14 -16.35
N ASP A 164 -0.72 -28.90 -16.98
CA ASP A 164 -0.87 -30.36 -17.13
C ASP A 164 -0.84 -31.13 -15.78
N TYR A 165 -0.32 -30.49 -14.70
CA TYR A 165 -0.27 -31.07 -13.35
C TYR A 165 -1.47 -30.67 -12.47
N PHE A 166 -2.28 -29.68 -12.87
CA PHE A 166 -3.42 -29.22 -12.08
C PHE A 166 -4.73 -29.68 -12.72
N SER A 167 -5.66 -30.19 -11.89
CA SER A 167 -7.01 -30.46 -12.39
C SER A 167 -7.66 -29.15 -12.88
N PRO A 168 -8.48 -29.17 -13.95
CA PRO A 168 -9.20 -27.99 -14.44
C PRO A 168 -10.04 -27.28 -13.37
N ARG A 169 -10.50 -28.04 -12.38
CA ARG A 169 -11.26 -27.54 -11.22
C ARG A 169 -10.37 -26.69 -10.30
N ARG A 170 -9.16 -27.11 -10.03
CA ARG A 170 -8.18 -26.39 -9.19
C ARG A 170 -7.79 -25.05 -9.82
N GLU A 171 -7.58 -25.02 -11.12
CA GLU A 171 -7.26 -23.79 -11.85
C GLU A 171 -8.42 -22.79 -11.83
N LYS A 172 -9.66 -23.26 -11.99
CA LYS A 172 -10.86 -22.44 -11.87
C LYS A 172 -11.04 -21.84 -10.47
N LEU A 173 -10.79 -22.62 -9.41
CA LEU A 173 -10.87 -22.15 -8.04
C LEU A 173 -9.79 -21.10 -7.73
N ARG A 174 -8.56 -21.33 -8.22
CA ARG A 174 -7.46 -20.36 -8.11
C ARG A 174 -7.75 -19.06 -8.85
N SER A 175 -8.31 -19.15 -10.07
CA SER A 175 -8.70 -17.96 -10.84
C SER A 175 -9.74 -17.11 -10.12
N LYS A 176 -10.75 -17.72 -9.50
CA LYS A 176 -11.74 -17.01 -8.66
C LYS A 176 -11.11 -16.29 -7.46
N GLN A 177 -10.11 -16.90 -6.80
CA GLN A 177 -9.41 -16.27 -5.69
C GLN A 177 -8.58 -15.07 -6.15
N ILE A 178 -7.95 -15.16 -7.32
CA ILE A 178 -7.20 -14.06 -7.94
C ILE A 178 -8.15 -12.92 -8.31
N GLU A 179 -9.32 -13.21 -8.85
CA GLU A 179 -10.35 -12.22 -9.20
C GLU A 179 -10.83 -11.45 -7.95
N LYS A 180 -11.19 -12.16 -6.88
CA LYS A 180 -11.54 -11.54 -5.59
C LYS A 180 -10.43 -10.65 -5.03
N SER A 181 -9.19 -11.09 -5.17
CA SER A 181 -8.01 -10.32 -4.77
C SER A 181 -7.90 -9.01 -5.55
N GLY A 182 -8.22 -9.04 -6.85
CA GLY A 182 -8.32 -7.86 -7.71
C GLY A 182 -9.35 -6.86 -7.20
N ASP A 183 -10.56 -7.32 -6.92
CA ASP A 183 -11.67 -6.49 -6.45
C ASP A 183 -11.35 -5.75 -5.14
N ILE A 184 -10.62 -6.39 -4.23
CA ILE A 184 -10.19 -5.75 -2.98
C ILE A 184 -9.09 -4.74 -3.21
N THR A 185 -8.13 -5.05 -4.09
CA THR A 185 -7.06 -4.12 -4.45
C THR A 185 -7.62 -2.88 -5.14
N GLU A 186 -8.66 -3.02 -5.96
CA GLU A 186 -9.39 -1.90 -6.56
C GLU A 186 -10.11 -1.02 -5.52
N LYS A 187 -10.46 -1.56 -4.36
CA LYS A 187 -11.05 -0.82 -3.24
C LYS A 187 -10.02 -0.25 -2.26
N ALA A 188 -8.74 -0.53 -2.45
CA ALA A 188 -7.68 -0.03 -1.58
C ALA A 188 -7.47 1.48 -1.78
N ASP A 189 -7.15 2.18 -0.69
CA ASP A 189 -6.82 3.60 -0.70
C ASP A 189 -5.32 3.82 -0.93
N ALA A 190 -4.51 2.83 -0.51
CA ALA A 190 -3.07 2.81 -0.66
C ALA A 190 -2.55 1.38 -0.82
N VAL A 191 -1.33 1.22 -1.34
CA VAL A 191 -0.74 -0.10 -1.63
C VAL A 191 0.70 -0.21 -1.16
N ILE A 192 1.02 -1.33 -0.53
CA ILE A 192 2.39 -1.82 -0.35
C ILE A 192 2.60 -2.95 -1.37
N PHE A 193 3.50 -2.73 -2.31
CA PHE A 193 3.77 -3.69 -3.37
C PHE A 193 5.06 -4.47 -3.11
N LEU A 194 4.94 -5.79 -2.89
CA LEU A 194 6.08 -6.67 -2.67
C LEU A 194 6.54 -7.35 -3.97
N SER A 195 7.83 -7.24 -4.24
CA SER A 195 8.51 -7.98 -5.32
C SER A 195 9.77 -8.66 -4.79
N GLY A 196 10.26 -9.65 -5.52
CA GLY A 196 11.63 -10.15 -5.33
C GLY A 196 12.67 -9.18 -5.92
N PRO A 197 13.98 -9.56 -5.83
CA PRO A 197 15.07 -8.77 -6.41
C PRO A 197 14.98 -8.60 -7.94
N VAL A 198 14.23 -9.47 -8.62
CA VAL A 198 14.03 -9.43 -10.08
C VAL A 198 12.64 -8.92 -10.39
N ALA A 199 12.54 -7.79 -11.09
CA ALA A 199 11.28 -7.28 -11.61
C ALA A 199 10.74 -8.21 -12.69
N LYS A 200 9.50 -8.67 -12.55
CA LYS A 200 8.80 -9.41 -13.59
C LYS A 200 7.89 -8.46 -14.38
N ALA A 201 7.78 -8.68 -15.69
CA ALA A 201 6.94 -7.87 -16.59
C ALA A 201 5.49 -7.67 -16.10
N ASN A 202 4.97 -8.62 -15.33
CA ASN A 202 3.61 -8.59 -14.78
C ASN A 202 3.38 -7.50 -13.73
N ALA A 203 4.44 -6.93 -13.14
CA ALA A 203 4.30 -5.86 -12.16
C ALA A 203 3.75 -4.57 -12.79
N GLN A 204 4.23 -4.19 -13.98
CA GLN A 204 3.70 -3.02 -14.70
C GLN A 204 2.22 -3.18 -15.04
N ARG A 205 1.85 -4.39 -15.48
CA ARG A 205 0.46 -4.71 -15.79
C ARG A 205 -0.46 -4.61 -14.56
N PHE A 206 0.04 -5.02 -13.39
CA PHE A 206 -0.69 -4.84 -12.14
C PHE A 206 -1.01 -3.38 -11.85
N PHE A 207 -0.05 -2.47 -11.98
CA PHE A 207 -0.29 -1.05 -11.72
C PHE A 207 -1.27 -0.44 -12.72
N SER A 208 -1.14 -0.74 -14.01
CA SER A 208 -2.00 -0.16 -15.06
C SER A 208 -3.42 -0.71 -15.06
N GLU A 209 -3.62 -1.98 -14.74
CA GLU A 209 -4.93 -2.64 -14.85
C GLU A 209 -5.69 -2.72 -13.53
N ARG A 210 -4.97 -2.90 -12.39
CA ARG A 210 -5.63 -3.18 -11.10
C ARG A 210 -5.73 -1.99 -10.17
N ILE A 211 -4.78 -1.06 -10.22
CA ILE A 211 -4.73 0.08 -9.33
C ILE A 211 -4.46 1.43 -10.04
N PRO A 212 -5.04 1.67 -11.22
CA PRO A 212 -4.81 2.92 -11.95
C PRO A 212 -5.30 4.17 -11.20
N HIS A 213 -6.18 3.98 -10.21
CA HIS A 213 -6.74 5.03 -9.37
C HIS A 213 -5.85 5.41 -8.17
N ILE A 214 -4.83 4.60 -7.85
CA ILE A 214 -3.94 4.87 -6.71
C ILE A 214 -2.81 5.78 -7.17
N SER A 215 -2.71 6.94 -6.52
CA SER A 215 -1.59 7.85 -6.74
C SER A 215 -0.26 7.17 -6.39
N PRO A 216 0.82 7.38 -7.16
CA PRO A 216 2.16 6.90 -6.81
C PRO A 216 2.62 7.30 -5.40
N PHE A 217 2.13 8.44 -4.89
CA PHE A 217 2.37 8.86 -3.50
C PHE A 217 1.76 7.93 -2.45
N ASN A 218 0.73 7.19 -2.82
CA ASN A 218 0.03 6.23 -1.98
C ASN A 218 0.41 4.78 -2.30
N ALA A 219 1.53 4.57 -3.01
CA ALA A 219 2.06 3.27 -3.35
C ALA A 219 3.55 3.18 -2.98
N VAL A 220 3.93 2.21 -2.14
CA VAL A 220 5.31 1.95 -1.71
C VAL A 220 5.71 0.55 -2.14
N GLY A 221 6.86 0.43 -2.80
CA GLY A 221 7.46 -0.85 -3.17
C GLY A 221 8.34 -1.40 -2.05
N VAL A 222 8.30 -2.71 -1.90
CA VAL A 222 9.19 -3.49 -1.02
C VAL A 222 9.90 -4.54 -1.85
N MET A 223 11.22 -4.43 -1.98
CA MET A 223 12.05 -5.49 -2.52
C MET A 223 12.36 -6.47 -1.39
N ALA A 224 11.60 -7.55 -1.34
CA ALA A 224 11.70 -8.56 -0.29
C ALA A 224 12.82 -9.58 -0.55
N LYS A 225 13.18 -10.34 0.50
CA LYS A 225 14.14 -11.45 0.43
C LYS A 225 15.56 -11.04 0.07
N ILE A 226 16.04 -9.92 0.59
CA ILE A 226 17.43 -9.51 0.39
C ILE A 226 18.44 -10.50 0.99
N ASP A 227 18.02 -11.30 1.95
CA ASP A 227 18.77 -12.44 2.50
C ASP A 227 19.10 -13.50 1.44
N MET A 228 18.41 -13.52 0.31
CA MET A 228 18.64 -14.45 -0.79
C MET A 228 19.59 -13.90 -1.88
N ILE A 229 20.03 -12.64 -1.76
CA ILE A 229 20.97 -12.05 -2.71
C ILE A 229 22.36 -12.67 -2.52
N ARG A 230 22.99 -13.01 -3.62
CA ARG A 230 24.33 -13.62 -3.69
C ARG A 230 25.24 -12.72 -4.52
N PRO A 231 25.99 -11.82 -3.87
CA PRO A 231 26.88 -10.93 -4.59
C PRO A 231 28.07 -11.72 -5.17
N THR A 232 28.57 -11.26 -6.29
CA THR A 232 29.84 -11.75 -6.82
C THR A 232 30.97 -11.03 -6.09
N VAL A 233 31.69 -11.78 -5.25
CA VAL A 233 32.81 -11.25 -4.47
C VAL A 233 34.13 -11.92 -4.89
N ALA A 234 35.24 -11.23 -4.63
CA ALA A 234 36.57 -11.78 -4.92
C ALA A 234 36.88 -12.96 -4.00
N MET A 235 37.70 -13.90 -4.48
CA MET A 235 38.16 -15.05 -3.70
C MET A 235 38.92 -14.56 -2.47
N GLY A 236 38.54 -15.02 -1.26
CA GLY A 236 39.15 -14.63 -0.01
C GLY A 236 38.53 -13.40 0.66
N THR A 237 37.43 -12.85 0.12
CA THR A 237 36.62 -11.82 0.79
C THR A 237 36.11 -12.35 2.13
N GLY A 238 36.25 -11.56 3.20
CA GLY A 238 35.76 -11.94 4.53
C GLY A 238 34.23 -11.97 4.59
N LYS A 239 33.66 -12.87 5.42
CA LYS A 239 32.20 -13.06 5.50
C LYS A 239 31.43 -11.79 5.87
N MET A 240 31.95 -10.93 6.72
CA MET A 240 31.31 -9.63 7.01
C MET A 240 31.33 -8.70 5.80
N GLU A 241 32.41 -8.70 5.03
CA GLU A 241 32.52 -7.89 3.81
C GLU A 241 31.55 -8.40 2.73
N GLU A 242 31.37 -9.73 2.63
CA GLU A 242 30.32 -10.33 1.77
C GLU A 242 28.92 -9.78 2.15
N LEU A 243 28.58 -9.69 3.43
CA LEU A 243 27.30 -9.14 3.88
C LEU A 243 27.15 -7.65 3.53
N GLU A 244 28.22 -6.85 3.65
CA GLU A 244 28.18 -5.45 3.20
C GLU A 244 28.01 -5.33 1.68
N CYS A 245 28.58 -6.23 0.89
CA CYS A 245 28.35 -6.32 -0.54
C CYS A 245 26.87 -6.66 -0.84
N VAL A 246 26.26 -7.61 -0.13
CA VAL A 246 24.81 -7.91 -0.23
C VAL A 246 23.98 -6.65 0.03
N ARG A 247 24.30 -5.90 1.08
CA ARG A 247 23.59 -4.67 1.44
C ARG A 247 23.68 -3.60 0.35
N LYS A 248 24.88 -3.42 -0.21
CA LYS A 248 25.12 -2.49 -1.31
C LYS A 248 24.33 -2.90 -2.56
N GLU A 249 24.43 -4.16 -2.97
CA GLU A 249 23.71 -4.68 -4.13
C GLU A 249 22.19 -4.60 -3.95
N ALA A 250 21.68 -4.93 -2.75
CA ALA A 250 20.27 -4.75 -2.42
C ALA A 250 19.81 -3.29 -2.59
N SER A 251 20.65 -2.33 -2.18
CA SER A 251 20.36 -0.89 -2.34
C SER A 251 20.35 -0.48 -3.83
N GLU A 252 21.31 -0.96 -4.62
CA GLU A 252 21.39 -0.69 -6.07
C GLU A 252 20.20 -1.30 -6.83
N LEU A 253 19.84 -2.55 -6.54
CA LEU A 253 18.69 -3.22 -7.13
C LEU A 253 17.38 -2.52 -6.76
N SER A 254 17.22 -2.11 -5.51
CA SER A 254 16.01 -1.39 -5.09
C SER A 254 15.90 -0.02 -5.75
N ALA A 255 17.01 0.67 -5.96
CA ALA A 255 17.05 1.94 -6.71
C ALA A 255 16.69 1.72 -8.19
N PHE A 256 17.19 0.66 -8.80
CA PHE A 256 16.82 0.26 -10.17
C PHE A 256 15.32 -0.02 -10.28
N LEU A 257 14.74 -0.79 -9.35
CA LEU A 257 13.31 -1.06 -9.31
C LEU A 257 12.49 0.23 -9.10
N ALA A 258 12.95 1.11 -8.22
CA ALA A 258 12.29 2.41 -8.00
C ALA A 258 12.29 3.28 -9.28
N ASN A 259 13.37 3.25 -10.06
CA ASN A 259 13.42 3.95 -11.34
C ASN A 259 12.52 3.29 -12.40
N THR A 260 12.48 1.96 -12.43
CA THR A 260 11.59 1.19 -13.34
C THR A 260 10.12 1.52 -13.10
N PHE A 261 9.70 1.63 -11.84
CA PHE A 261 8.31 1.90 -11.43
C PHE A 261 8.10 3.34 -10.94
N LYS A 262 8.88 4.31 -11.42
CA LYS A 262 8.83 5.71 -10.96
C LYS A 262 7.48 6.41 -11.15
N HIS A 263 6.65 5.92 -12.06
CA HIS A 263 5.31 6.44 -12.33
C HIS A 263 4.23 5.75 -11.49
N ASP A 264 4.55 4.61 -10.89
CA ASP A 264 3.62 3.74 -10.17
C ASP A 264 3.90 3.70 -8.67
N LEU A 265 5.17 3.81 -8.29
CA LEU A 265 5.62 3.71 -6.89
C LEU A 265 6.40 4.95 -6.47
N HIS A 266 6.15 5.40 -5.24
CA HIS A 266 6.92 6.48 -4.66
C HIS A 266 8.38 6.10 -4.40
N SER A 267 8.61 4.90 -3.87
CA SER A 267 9.94 4.39 -3.55
C SER A 267 9.90 2.86 -3.48
N VAL A 268 11.05 2.23 -3.62
CA VAL A 268 11.23 0.79 -3.37
C VAL A 268 12.30 0.62 -2.30
N LEU A 269 12.01 -0.15 -1.26
CA LEU A 269 12.90 -0.38 -0.13
C LEU A 269 13.30 -1.85 -0.03
N PRO A 270 14.61 -2.15 0.16
CA PRO A 270 15.08 -3.52 0.33
C PRO A 270 14.80 -4.01 1.75
N VAL A 271 14.25 -5.25 1.88
CA VAL A 271 13.80 -5.79 3.16
C VAL A 271 14.04 -7.32 3.23
N SER A 272 14.45 -7.80 4.40
CA SER A 272 14.33 -9.20 4.82
C SER A 272 13.46 -9.32 6.07
N ALA A 273 12.18 -9.61 5.88
CA ALA A 273 11.24 -9.83 6.96
C ALA A 273 11.56 -11.09 7.77
N SER A 274 12.05 -12.14 7.11
CA SER A 274 12.46 -13.40 7.74
C SER A 274 13.63 -13.17 8.70
N LEU A 275 14.66 -12.43 8.27
CA LEU A 275 15.79 -12.08 9.13
C LEU A 275 15.33 -11.28 10.37
N TYR A 276 14.51 -10.25 10.16
CA TYR A 276 13.98 -9.43 11.25
C TYR A 276 13.21 -10.26 12.28
N HIS A 277 12.33 -11.14 11.80
CA HIS A 277 11.55 -12.04 12.65
C HIS A 277 12.45 -12.98 13.46
N CYS A 278 13.41 -13.65 12.80
CA CYS A 278 14.34 -14.57 13.45
C CYS A 278 15.25 -13.87 14.48
N VAL A 279 15.75 -12.67 14.17
CA VAL A 279 16.54 -11.86 15.11
C VAL A 279 15.71 -11.54 16.35
N ASN A 280 14.51 -11.03 16.20
CA ASN A 280 13.66 -10.71 17.35
C ASN A 280 13.35 -11.95 18.19
N LYS A 281 12.97 -13.07 17.58
CA LYS A 281 12.69 -14.33 18.27
C LYS A 281 13.91 -14.83 19.03
N LEU A 282 15.10 -14.78 18.41
CA LEU A 282 16.36 -15.22 19.02
C LEU A 282 16.73 -14.39 20.27
N TRP A 283 16.61 -13.05 20.18
CA TRP A 283 16.92 -12.17 21.32
C TRP A 283 15.87 -12.23 22.42
N HIS A 284 14.57 -12.29 22.07
CA HIS A 284 13.51 -12.44 23.06
C HIS A 284 13.58 -13.76 23.82
N SER A 285 14.01 -14.84 23.18
CA SER A 285 14.20 -16.14 23.84
C SER A 285 15.45 -16.23 24.71
N GLY A 286 16.32 -15.21 24.70
CA GLY A 286 17.60 -15.22 25.41
C GLY A 286 18.67 -16.14 24.79
N LYS A 287 18.38 -16.77 23.65
CA LYS A 287 19.28 -17.74 22.99
C LYS A 287 20.41 -17.10 22.17
N ALA A 288 20.40 -15.80 21.96
CA ALA A 288 21.39 -15.10 21.13
C ALA A 288 22.82 -15.22 21.69
N ALA A 289 22.99 -15.07 23.02
CA ALA A 289 24.30 -15.23 23.68
C ALA A 289 24.80 -16.67 23.59
N GLN A 290 23.92 -17.66 23.78
CA GLN A 290 24.25 -19.08 23.67
C GLN A 290 24.67 -19.41 22.22
N MET A 291 23.96 -18.90 21.23
CA MET A 291 24.33 -19.07 19.81
C MET A 291 25.67 -18.43 19.51
N GLN A 292 25.95 -17.24 20.05
CA GLN A 292 27.23 -16.58 19.85
C GLN A 292 28.40 -17.39 20.44
N GLU A 293 28.26 -17.86 21.70
CA GLU A 293 29.26 -18.70 22.34
C GLU A 293 29.53 -19.98 21.54
N MET A 294 28.49 -20.62 21.07
CA MET A 294 28.58 -21.83 20.29
C MET A 294 29.30 -21.62 18.96
N ILE A 295 28.92 -20.60 18.20
CA ILE A 295 29.51 -20.30 16.88
C ILE A 295 30.97 -19.92 17.01
N ARG A 296 31.37 -19.19 18.04
CA ARG A 296 32.77 -18.78 18.30
C ARG A 296 33.70 -19.92 18.70
N LYS A 297 33.16 -21.10 19.01
CA LYS A 297 33.96 -22.33 19.19
C LYS A 297 34.51 -22.88 17.87
N ILE A 298 33.94 -22.45 16.75
CA ILE A 298 34.36 -22.88 15.42
C ILE A 298 35.60 -22.04 14.99
N PRO A 299 36.74 -22.66 14.63
CA PRO A 299 37.91 -21.95 14.12
C PRO A 299 37.58 -21.16 12.83
N GLN A 300 38.20 -19.99 12.66
CA GLN A 300 37.86 -19.03 11.58
C GLN A 300 37.94 -19.68 10.19
N ASP A 301 39.00 -20.43 9.93
CA ASP A 301 39.21 -21.13 8.63
C ASP A 301 38.11 -22.15 8.30
N LYS A 302 37.51 -22.74 9.33
CA LYS A 302 36.39 -23.67 9.21
C LYS A 302 35.06 -22.93 9.14
N PHE A 303 34.89 -21.84 9.93
CA PHE A 303 33.72 -21.01 9.86
C PHE A 303 33.50 -20.46 8.45
N ASP A 304 34.54 -19.89 7.85
CA ASP A 304 34.50 -19.31 6.50
C ASP A 304 34.13 -20.34 5.41
N LYS A 305 34.47 -21.60 5.59
CA LYS A 305 34.12 -22.70 4.66
C LYS A 305 32.73 -23.27 4.88
N HIS A 306 32.30 -23.38 6.15
CA HIS A 306 31.08 -24.09 6.48
C HIS A 306 29.83 -23.19 6.45
N PHE A 307 29.99 -21.90 6.72
CA PHE A 307 28.90 -20.94 6.67
C PHE A 307 28.82 -20.28 5.29
N ASP A 308 28.79 -21.14 4.28
CA ASP A 308 28.54 -20.76 2.91
C ASP A 308 27.03 -20.85 2.64
N GLN A 309 26.55 -19.95 1.78
CA GLN A 309 25.19 -19.87 1.31
C GLN A 309 24.69 -21.15 0.62
N ASN A 310 25.60 -22.03 0.17
CA ASN A 310 25.27 -23.26 -0.51
C ASN A 310 25.29 -24.50 0.41
N SER A 311 25.58 -24.35 1.70
CA SER A 311 25.87 -25.46 2.61
C SER A 311 24.84 -25.56 3.74
N GLU A 312 23.98 -26.58 3.72
CA GLU A 312 23.01 -26.88 4.80
C GLU A 312 23.53 -27.94 5.78
N HIS A 313 24.86 -28.13 5.88
CA HIS A 313 25.47 -29.17 6.70
C HIS A 313 25.21 -29.02 8.21
N TRP A 314 24.80 -27.83 8.65
CA TRP A 314 24.48 -27.57 10.05
C TRP A 314 23.31 -28.43 10.57
N TYR A 315 22.35 -28.73 9.72
CA TYR A 315 21.13 -29.46 10.08
C TYR A 315 21.20 -30.96 9.75
N ALA A 316 22.20 -31.39 8.98
CA ALA A 316 22.26 -32.76 8.47
C ALA A 316 22.84 -33.70 9.50
N GLN A 317 22.13 -34.79 9.78
CA GLN A 317 22.61 -35.88 10.65
C GLN A 317 23.82 -36.62 10.03
N ASP A 318 23.81 -36.81 8.74
CA ASP A 318 24.85 -37.53 7.98
C ASP A 318 25.77 -36.57 7.20
N GLY A 319 25.82 -35.31 7.62
CA GLY A 319 26.64 -34.31 6.95
C GLY A 319 28.14 -34.56 7.12
N PRO A 320 28.97 -34.25 6.10
CA PRO A 320 30.41 -34.55 6.10
C PRO A 320 31.19 -33.85 7.23
N TYR A 321 30.57 -32.86 7.88
CA TYR A 321 31.18 -32.07 8.97
C TYR A 321 30.62 -32.41 10.34
N ASN A 322 29.73 -33.40 10.48
CA ASN A 322 29.10 -33.71 11.75
C ASN A 322 30.13 -34.08 12.83
N SER A 323 31.07 -34.98 12.53
CA SER A 323 32.16 -35.34 13.45
C SER A 323 33.06 -34.17 13.87
N PHE A 324 33.20 -33.17 13.01
CA PHE A 324 33.94 -31.95 13.32
C PHE A 324 33.15 -31.08 14.33
N TYR A 325 31.88 -30.89 14.11
CA TYR A 325 31.03 -30.09 15.04
C TYR A 325 30.94 -30.75 16.41
N GLU A 326 30.81 -32.09 16.48
CA GLU A 326 30.83 -32.86 17.72
C GLU A 326 32.13 -32.69 18.51
N LYS A 327 33.28 -32.71 17.82
CA LYS A 327 34.57 -32.41 18.46
C LYS A 327 34.66 -30.98 19.01
N CYS A 328 33.91 -30.03 18.46
CA CYS A 328 33.77 -28.68 18.98
C CYS A 328 32.73 -28.58 20.12
N GLY A 329 32.15 -29.72 20.57
CA GLY A 329 31.08 -29.73 21.56
C GLY A 329 29.74 -29.22 21.04
N LEU A 330 29.51 -29.36 19.72
CA LEU A 330 28.33 -28.89 19.00
C LEU A 330 27.60 -30.10 18.40
N ASP A 331 27.07 -30.97 19.24
CA ASP A 331 26.27 -32.09 18.77
C ASP A 331 25.01 -31.63 18.03
N LEU A 332 24.39 -32.53 17.26
CA LEU A 332 23.24 -32.19 16.41
C LEU A 332 22.06 -31.61 17.18
N SER A 333 21.81 -32.15 18.38
CA SER A 333 20.68 -31.72 19.24
C SER A 333 20.83 -30.27 19.69
N ILE A 334 22.04 -29.88 20.08
CA ILE A 334 22.39 -28.51 20.46
C ILE A 334 22.21 -27.57 19.26
N ARG A 335 22.78 -27.96 18.11
CA ARG A 335 22.69 -27.17 16.88
C ARG A 335 21.25 -26.94 16.45
N GLN A 336 20.43 -27.97 16.43
CA GLN A 336 19.01 -27.90 16.09
C GLN A 336 18.20 -27.08 17.09
N SER A 337 18.45 -27.24 18.39
CA SER A 337 17.76 -26.48 19.46
C SER A 337 17.95 -24.96 19.31
N ILE A 338 19.08 -24.51 18.81
CA ILE A 338 19.39 -23.07 18.67
C ILE A 338 18.93 -22.55 17.30
N ALA A 339 19.17 -23.31 16.23
CA ALA A 339 18.75 -22.91 14.90
C ALA A 339 17.22 -22.92 14.73
N GLY A 340 16.52 -23.86 15.37
CA GLY A 340 15.07 -24.00 15.28
C GLY A 340 14.64 -24.09 13.81
N ASP A 341 13.59 -23.34 13.47
CA ASP A 341 13.01 -23.26 12.12
C ASP A 341 13.63 -22.14 11.27
N MET A 342 14.81 -21.62 11.62
CA MET A 342 15.44 -20.54 10.86
C MET A 342 15.80 -21.05 9.45
N PRO A 343 15.45 -20.33 8.39
CA PRO A 343 15.96 -20.62 7.05
C PRO A 343 17.49 -20.54 7.04
N TRP A 344 18.13 -21.45 6.31
CA TRP A 344 19.59 -21.55 6.31
C TRP A 344 20.31 -20.24 5.99
N MET A 345 19.82 -19.50 5.00
CA MET A 345 20.40 -18.20 4.63
C MET A 345 20.33 -17.17 5.75
N VAL A 346 19.20 -17.11 6.44
CA VAL A 346 19.00 -16.21 7.59
C VAL A 346 19.92 -16.63 8.73
N PHE A 347 20.05 -17.95 8.98
CA PHE A 347 20.96 -18.48 9.98
C PHE A 347 22.42 -18.09 9.68
N CYS A 348 22.88 -18.22 8.43
CA CYS A 348 24.23 -17.81 8.03
C CYS A 348 24.47 -16.30 8.29
N ILE A 349 23.55 -15.43 7.93
CA ILE A 349 23.66 -13.98 8.16
C ILE A 349 23.79 -13.68 9.66
N ILE A 350 22.94 -14.30 10.48
CA ILE A 350 22.97 -14.14 11.94
C ILE A 350 24.30 -14.68 12.51
N ALA A 351 24.73 -15.85 12.06
CA ALA A 351 25.97 -16.48 12.49
C ALA A 351 27.19 -15.61 12.19
N VAL A 352 27.30 -15.07 10.97
CA VAL A 352 28.38 -14.16 10.58
C VAL A 352 28.42 -12.91 11.46
N ALA A 353 27.29 -12.30 11.72
CA ALA A 353 27.23 -11.12 12.59
C ALA A 353 27.63 -11.44 14.05
N LEU A 354 27.13 -12.57 14.60
CA LEU A 354 27.46 -13.02 15.96
C LEU A 354 28.91 -13.46 16.12
N TYR A 355 29.52 -14.02 15.07
CA TYR A 355 30.92 -14.39 15.07
C TYR A 355 31.82 -13.15 15.13
N SER A 356 31.50 -12.14 14.33
CA SER A 356 32.37 -10.99 14.06
C SER A 356 32.17 -9.81 15.00
N LYS A 357 31.01 -9.67 15.67
CA LYS A 357 30.64 -8.50 16.46
C LYS A 357 30.25 -8.86 17.90
N PRO A 358 30.40 -7.92 18.86
CA PRO A 358 29.74 -8.02 20.18
C PRO A 358 28.23 -8.19 20.02
N LEU A 359 27.56 -8.80 21.01
CA LEU A 359 26.17 -9.19 20.94
C LEU A 359 25.21 -8.04 20.57
N ASP A 360 25.37 -6.88 21.21
CA ASP A 360 24.52 -5.71 20.99
C ASP A 360 24.78 -5.06 19.62
N GLU A 361 26.03 -5.01 19.19
CA GLU A 361 26.39 -4.54 17.86
C GLU A 361 25.89 -5.47 16.76
N ALA A 362 25.94 -6.79 17.01
CA ALA A 362 25.39 -7.79 16.08
C ALA A 362 23.87 -7.62 15.92
N LYS A 363 23.13 -7.39 17.02
CA LYS A 363 21.70 -7.10 16.95
C LYS A 363 21.42 -5.85 16.12
N SER A 364 22.08 -4.75 16.44
CA SER A 364 21.89 -3.48 15.72
C SER A 364 22.20 -3.61 14.24
N PHE A 365 23.31 -4.30 13.89
CA PHE A 365 23.66 -4.57 12.50
C PHE A 365 22.60 -5.40 11.78
N LEU A 366 22.12 -6.49 12.39
CA LEU A 366 21.12 -7.40 11.79
C LEU A 366 19.75 -6.72 11.61
N VAL A 367 19.34 -5.90 12.57
CA VAL A 367 18.11 -5.11 12.48
C VAL A 367 18.20 -4.09 11.35
N ASP A 368 19.32 -3.36 11.25
CA ASP A 368 19.57 -2.40 10.16
C ASP A 368 19.66 -3.11 8.80
N PHE A 369 20.41 -4.22 8.73
CA PHE A 369 20.53 -5.05 7.52
C PHE A 369 19.16 -5.52 7.02
N SER A 370 18.25 -5.89 7.93
CA SER A 370 16.90 -6.37 7.58
C SER A 370 16.06 -5.32 6.83
N GLY A 371 16.36 -4.03 6.96
CA GLY A 371 15.60 -2.91 6.38
C GLY A 371 14.21 -2.69 6.99
N MET A 372 13.78 -3.52 7.96
CA MET A 372 12.42 -3.47 8.52
C MET A 372 12.12 -2.18 9.28
N GLU A 373 13.05 -1.66 10.07
CA GLU A 373 12.81 -0.39 10.79
C GLU A 373 12.69 0.79 9.83
N ARG A 374 13.46 0.78 8.74
CA ARG A 374 13.36 1.80 7.70
C ARG A 374 12.00 1.77 7.00
N ILE A 375 11.51 0.58 6.60
CA ILE A 375 10.18 0.48 5.99
C ILE A 375 9.07 0.85 6.97
N LYS A 376 9.15 0.47 8.24
CA LYS A 376 8.18 0.86 9.28
C LYS A 376 8.10 2.38 9.42
N SER A 377 9.24 3.08 9.42
CA SER A 377 9.28 4.55 9.46
C SER A 377 8.60 5.16 8.22
N VAL A 378 8.93 4.66 7.02
CA VAL A 378 8.32 5.14 5.78
C VAL A 378 6.80 4.89 5.76
N LEU A 379 6.34 3.72 6.19
CA LEU A 379 4.91 3.42 6.26
C LEU A 379 4.18 4.29 7.28
N ASN A 380 4.81 4.56 8.43
CA ASN A 380 4.27 5.44 9.44
C ASN A 380 4.04 6.85 8.88
N ASP A 381 5.05 7.42 8.23
CA ASP A 381 4.97 8.79 7.73
C ASP A 381 4.06 8.91 6.50
N ARG A 382 3.98 7.87 5.67
CA ARG A 382 3.23 7.91 4.42
C ARG A 382 1.79 7.50 4.55
N PHE A 383 1.51 6.48 5.37
CA PHE A 383 0.18 5.91 5.46
C PHE A 383 -0.46 6.14 6.82
N PHE A 384 0.20 5.76 7.93
CA PHE A 384 -0.46 5.80 9.24
C PHE A 384 -0.81 7.23 9.66
N LYS A 385 0.13 8.18 9.54
CA LYS A 385 -0.12 9.60 9.86
C LYS A 385 -1.08 10.31 8.89
N ARG A 386 -1.31 9.74 7.71
CA ARG A 386 -2.08 10.35 6.62
C ARG A 386 -3.32 9.57 6.20
N SER A 387 -3.64 8.52 6.92
CA SER A 387 -4.75 7.60 6.64
C SER A 387 -6.07 8.33 6.33
N ARG A 388 -6.42 9.34 7.13
CA ARG A 388 -7.62 10.16 6.95
C ARG A 388 -7.61 10.95 5.65
N SER A 389 -6.51 11.65 5.36
CA SER A 389 -6.39 12.43 4.11
C SER A 389 -6.44 11.53 2.88
N ILE A 390 -5.76 10.38 2.90
CA ILE A 390 -5.76 9.40 1.81
C ILE A 390 -7.19 8.92 1.55
N ARG A 391 -7.90 8.52 2.60
CA ARG A 391 -9.28 8.03 2.51
C ARG A 391 -10.22 9.10 1.98
N CYS A 392 -10.18 10.30 2.56
CA CYS A 392 -11.04 11.42 2.15
C CYS A 392 -10.76 11.86 0.71
N SER A 393 -9.49 11.94 0.30
CA SER A 393 -9.10 12.26 -1.08
C SER A 393 -9.71 11.27 -2.08
N ARG A 394 -9.60 9.98 -1.81
CA ARG A 394 -10.18 8.95 -2.67
C ARG A 394 -11.69 9.09 -2.80
N VAL A 395 -12.38 9.19 -1.67
CA VAL A 395 -13.85 9.34 -1.63
C VAL A 395 -14.30 10.57 -2.42
N LEU A 396 -13.58 11.70 -2.27
CA LEU A 396 -13.87 12.93 -3.02
C LEU A 396 -13.62 12.76 -4.52
N HIS A 397 -12.55 12.08 -4.95
CA HIS A 397 -12.31 11.81 -6.36
C HIS A 397 -13.42 10.95 -6.97
N GLU A 398 -13.84 9.89 -6.28
CA GLU A 398 -14.96 9.05 -6.74
C GLU A 398 -16.27 9.84 -6.83
N ALA A 399 -16.58 10.68 -5.83
CA ALA A 399 -17.74 11.55 -5.83
C ALA A 399 -17.66 12.61 -6.96
N GLN A 400 -16.48 13.17 -7.21
CA GLN A 400 -16.23 14.11 -8.30
C GLN A 400 -16.52 13.50 -9.65
N GLN A 401 -16.06 12.26 -9.90
CA GLN A 401 -16.33 11.55 -11.15
C GLN A 401 -17.84 11.40 -11.40
N VAL A 402 -18.62 11.11 -10.35
CA VAL A 402 -20.07 11.00 -10.46
C VAL A 402 -20.72 12.34 -10.80
N LEU A 403 -20.32 13.43 -10.15
CA LEU A 403 -20.85 14.78 -10.47
C LEU A 403 -20.47 15.21 -11.89
N VAL A 404 -19.25 14.94 -12.33
CA VAL A 404 -18.79 15.21 -13.71
C VAL A 404 -19.62 14.40 -14.71
N TYR A 405 -19.93 13.14 -14.41
CA TYR A 405 -20.79 12.33 -15.26
C TYR A 405 -22.20 12.90 -15.34
N ILE A 406 -22.80 13.29 -14.21
CA ILE A 406 -24.12 13.93 -14.19
C ILE A 406 -24.09 15.21 -15.05
N LYS A 407 -23.08 16.06 -14.89
CA LYS A 407 -22.94 17.30 -15.64
C LYS A 407 -22.81 17.08 -17.14
N ASN A 408 -21.93 16.16 -17.56
CA ASN A 408 -21.56 16.04 -18.96
C ASN A 408 -22.43 15.07 -19.76
N ILE A 409 -23.15 14.17 -19.09
CA ILE A 409 -23.95 13.14 -19.76
C ILE A 409 -25.44 13.27 -19.39
N GLU A 410 -25.79 13.22 -18.11
CA GLU A 410 -27.17 13.20 -17.69
C GLU A 410 -27.89 14.55 -17.91
N LEU A 411 -27.23 15.64 -17.59
CA LEU A 411 -27.79 16.98 -17.75
C LEU A 411 -28.07 17.32 -19.24
N PRO A 412 -27.12 17.15 -20.19
CA PRO A 412 -27.39 17.36 -21.62
C PRO A 412 -28.49 16.43 -22.16
N ARG A 413 -28.54 15.17 -21.71
CA ARG A 413 -29.59 14.23 -22.07
C ARG A 413 -30.96 14.73 -21.64
N LYS A 414 -31.08 15.23 -20.40
CA LYS A 414 -32.31 15.79 -19.88
C LYS A 414 -32.71 17.09 -20.61
N LEU A 415 -31.74 17.95 -20.91
CA LEU A 415 -31.98 19.17 -21.70
C LEU A 415 -32.53 18.84 -23.09
N THR A 416 -31.95 17.85 -23.77
CA THR A 416 -32.44 17.40 -25.08
C THR A 416 -33.88 16.86 -24.98
N GLU A 417 -34.21 16.12 -23.91
CA GLU A 417 -35.57 15.64 -23.64
C GLU A 417 -36.54 16.83 -23.49
N VAL A 418 -36.19 17.84 -22.70
CA VAL A 418 -37.01 19.05 -22.49
C VAL A 418 -37.25 19.79 -23.80
N GLN A 419 -36.19 20.05 -24.58
CA GLN A 419 -36.28 20.72 -25.87
C GLN A 419 -37.15 19.96 -26.88
N SER A 420 -37.07 18.62 -26.91
CA SER A 420 -37.90 17.79 -27.76
C SER A 420 -39.37 17.86 -27.36
N ARG A 421 -39.69 17.85 -26.08
CA ARG A 421 -41.03 17.99 -25.54
C ARG A 421 -41.62 19.40 -25.79
N GLU A 422 -40.83 20.45 -25.62
CA GLU A 422 -41.24 21.83 -25.97
C GLU A 422 -41.55 21.97 -27.45
N THR A 423 -40.72 21.37 -28.31
CA THR A 423 -40.94 21.34 -29.75
C THR A 423 -42.26 20.63 -30.08
N PHE A 424 -42.51 19.50 -29.42
CA PHE A 424 -43.78 18.74 -29.60
C PHE A 424 -45.00 19.53 -29.12
N LEU A 425 -44.88 20.26 -27.98
CA LEU A 425 -45.95 21.13 -27.50
C LEU A 425 -46.26 22.28 -28.50
N LYS A 426 -45.25 22.85 -29.16
CA LYS A 426 -45.47 23.84 -30.24
C LYS A 426 -46.21 23.22 -31.41
N ILE A 427 -45.87 22.01 -31.85
CA ILE A 427 -46.58 21.29 -32.91
C ILE A 427 -48.03 21.03 -32.53
N ILE A 428 -48.32 20.65 -31.28
CA ILE A 428 -49.68 20.47 -30.79
C ILE A 428 -50.44 21.80 -30.87
N ALA A 429 -49.86 22.91 -30.38
CA ALA A 429 -50.48 24.21 -30.39
C ALA A 429 -50.82 24.66 -31.84
N ASP A 430 -49.86 24.49 -32.77
CA ASP A 430 -50.07 24.83 -34.22
C ASP A 430 -51.11 23.94 -34.92
N SER A 431 -51.48 22.82 -34.29
CA SER A 431 -52.44 21.85 -34.82
C SER A 431 -53.89 22.12 -34.37
N HIS A 432 -54.09 23.03 -33.40
CA HIS A 432 -55.40 23.43 -32.95
C HIS A 432 -56.23 24.01 -34.10
N GLY A 433 -57.52 23.64 -34.16
CA GLY A 433 -58.42 24.02 -35.25
C GLY A 433 -58.29 23.14 -36.52
N ARG A 434 -57.29 22.28 -36.63
CA ARG A 434 -57.12 21.30 -37.71
C ARG A 434 -57.52 19.86 -37.31
N TYR A 435 -57.47 19.59 -36.01
CA TYR A 435 -57.78 18.31 -35.42
C TYR A 435 -58.68 18.47 -34.19
N ASP A 436 -59.07 17.37 -33.54
CA ASP A 436 -59.88 17.40 -32.29
C ASP A 436 -59.08 18.12 -31.17
N ASN A 437 -59.53 19.31 -30.80
CA ASN A 437 -58.86 20.15 -29.80
C ASN A 437 -58.84 19.50 -28.42
N ASN A 438 -59.88 18.73 -28.04
CA ASN A 438 -59.90 18.04 -26.72
C ASN A 438 -58.81 16.96 -26.65
N LEU A 439 -58.62 16.26 -27.75
CA LEU A 439 -57.52 15.26 -27.82
C LEU A 439 -56.15 15.91 -27.78
N LEU A 440 -55.96 17.05 -28.50
CA LEU A 440 -54.72 17.79 -28.52
C LEU A 440 -54.42 18.36 -27.12
N ASP A 441 -55.40 18.89 -26.40
CA ASP A 441 -55.24 19.41 -25.04
C ASP A 441 -54.91 18.28 -24.04
N ALA A 442 -55.51 17.10 -24.20
CA ALA A 442 -55.15 15.91 -23.40
C ALA A 442 -53.69 15.48 -23.63
N PHE A 443 -53.22 15.46 -24.90
CA PHE A 443 -51.81 15.20 -25.23
C PHE A 443 -50.90 16.29 -24.69
N ALA A 444 -51.23 17.58 -24.82
CA ALA A 444 -50.45 18.69 -24.27
C ALA A 444 -50.33 18.57 -22.74
N ALA A 445 -51.43 18.22 -22.05
CA ALA A 445 -51.39 18.00 -20.62
C ALA A 445 -50.49 16.82 -20.23
N PHE A 446 -50.59 15.71 -20.97
CA PHE A 446 -49.68 14.55 -20.74
C PHE A 446 -48.21 14.90 -20.94
N VAL A 447 -47.86 15.64 -22.00
CA VAL A 447 -46.49 16.04 -22.29
C VAL A 447 -45.96 17.03 -21.23
N LYS A 448 -46.79 17.90 -20.68
CA LYS A 448 -46.44 18.86 -19.62
C LYS A 448 -46.22 18.19 -18.26
N VAL A 449 -46.82 17.06 -17.99
CA VAL A 449 -46.60 16.29 -16.76
C VAL A 449 -45.15 15.85 -16.74
N ASN A 450 -44.37 16.25 -15.72
CA ASN A 450 -42.95 15.95 -15.57
C ASN A 450 -42.00 16.71 -16.53
N LEU A 451 -42.42 17.83 -17.11
CA LEU A 451 -41.50 18.72 -17.83
C LEU A 451 -40.65 19.50 -16.80
N SER A 452 -39.34 19.23 -16.76
CA SER A 452 -38.40 20.12 -16.04
C SER A 452 -38.32 21.44 -16.79
N ASP A 453 -38.24 22.58 -16.08
CA ASP A 453 -38.00 23.88 -16.68
C ASP A 453 -36.52 23.93 -17.16
N ALA A 454 -36.28 24.43 -18.39
CA ALA A 454 -34.94 24.61 -18.91
C ALA A 454 -34.06 25.51 -17.99
N GLY A 455 -34.67 26.58 -17.43
CA GLY A 455 -34.00 27.43 -16.46
C GLY A 455 -33.67 26.73 -15.13
N GLU A 456 -34.36 25.65 -14.80
CA GLU A 456 -34.02 24.80 -13.66
C GLU A 456 -32.81 23.92 -13.94
N LEU A 457 -32.67 23.41 -15.17
CA LEU A 457 -31.50 22.66 -15.60
C LEU A 457 -30.23 23.51 -15.63
N ASP A 458 -30.33 24.79 -16.03
CA ASP A 458 -29.22 25.72 -15.97
C ASP A 458 -28.77 25.97 -14.52
N ARG A 459 -29.70 26.13 -13.59
CA ARG A 459 -29.40 26.25 -12.14
C ARG A 459 -28.73 24.98 -11.59
N TYR A 460 -29.12 23.79 -12.05
CA TYR A 460 -28.44 22.56 -11.67
C TYR A 460 -27.00 22.53 -12.18
N SER A 461 -26.75 23.00 -13.41
CA SER A 461 -25.40 23.11 -13.96
C SER A 461 -24.51 24.02 -13.12
N GLU A 462 -24.99 25.21 -12.76
CA GLU A 462 -24.25 26.16 -11.90
C GLU A 462 -23.99 25.60 -10.50
N SER A 463 -24.97 24.90 -9.93
CA SER A 463 -24.82 24.24 -8.63
C SER A 463 -23.77 23.13 -8.67
N ILE A 464 -23.76 22.30 -9.71
CA ILE A 464 -22.73 21.26 -9.90
C ILE A 464 -21.35 21.89 -10.04
N ASP A 465 -21.21 22.99 -10.78
CA ASP A 465 -19.93 23.70 -10.92
C ASP A 465 -19.42 24.25 -9.59
N SER A 466 -20.31 24.81 -8.77
CA SER A 466 -19.98 25.28 -7.43
C SER A 466 -19.51 24.13 -6.52
N LEU A 467 -20.19 22.98 -6.55
CA LEU A 467 -19.82 21.80 -5.79
C LEU A 467 -18.48 21.21 -6.26
N LEU A 468 -18.25 21.12 -7.57
CA LEU A 468 -16.99 20.69 -8.15
C LEU A 468 -15.82 21.62 -7.75
N ALA A 469 -16.02 22.93 -7.75
CA ALA A 469 -15.02 23.90 -7.31
C ALA A 469 -14.68 23.74 -5.81
N LYS A 470 -15.67 23.50 -4.95
CA LYS A 470 -15.46 23.21 -3.52
C LYS A 470 -14.67 21.90 -3.33
N MET A 471 -15.01 20.85 -4.09
CA MET A 471 -14.29 19.57 -4.06
C MET A 471 -12.83 19.76 -4.47
N GLU A 472 -12.59 20.47 -5.57
CA GLU A 472 -11.23 20.76 -6.05
C GLU A 472 -10.42 21.56 -5.03
N GLY A 473 -11.04 22.54 -4.37
CA GLY A 473 -10.42 23.29 -3.28
C GLY A 473 -10.00 22.40 -2.11
N LEU A 474 -10.85 21.47 -1.69
CA LEU A 474 -10.57 20.55 -0.60
C LEU A 474 -9.51 19.50 -0.99
N LEU A 475 -9.58 18.97 -2.20
CA LEU A 475 -8.54 18.07 -2.74
C LEU A 475 -7.17 18.75 -2.82
N LYS A 476 -7.11 19.99 -3.32
CA LYS A 476 -5.87 20.79 -3.35
C LYS A 476 -5.29 21.05 -1.96
N ALA A 477 -6.14 21.26 -0.97
CA ALA A 477 -5.70 21.41 0.43
C ALA A 477 -5.06 20.12 0.95
N MET A 478 -5.69 18.97 0.70
CA MET A 478 -5.14 17.63 1.07
C MET A 478 -3.84 17.34 0.32
N GLU A 479 -3.77 17.63 -1.00
CA GLU A 479 -2.54 17.51 -1.80
C GLU A 479 -1.42 18.44 -1.30
N GLY A 480 -1.78 19.63 -0.82
CA GLY A 480 -0.83 20.57 -0.21
C GLY A 480 -0.15 19.96 1.01
N ILE A 481 -0.91 19.29 1.88
CA ILE A 481 -0.38 18.54 3.03
C ILE A 481 0.53 17.40 2.55
N GLU A 482 0.15 16.68 1.50
CA GLU A 482 0.95 15.62 0.90
C GLU A 482 2.30 16.12 0.36
N LYS A 483 2.28 17.22 -0.38
CA LYS A 483 3.51 17.84 -0.92
C LYS A 483 4.44 18.31 0.20
N THR A 484 3.89 18.85 1.27
CA THR A 484 4.64 19.31 2.45
C THR A 484 5.33 18.14 3.14
N ASN A 485 4.60 17.05 3.40
CA ASN A 485 5.15 15.84 4.00
C ASN A 485 6.21 15.17 3.10
N ALA A 486 5.99 15.14 1.78
CA ALA A 486 6.98 14.66 0.81
C ALA A 486 8.24 15.54 0.82
N GLY A 487 8.07 16.86 1.00
CA GLY A 487 9.15 17.82 1.14
C GLY A 487 10.03 17.56 2.38
N MET A 488 9.42 17.31 3.55
CA MET A 488 10.13 16.97 4.79
C MET A 488 10.99 15.71 4.64
N GLN A 489 10.44 14.66 4.03
CA GLN A 489 11.20 13.42 3.79
C GLN A 489 12.36 13.59 2.79
N LEU A 490 12.16 14.43 1.77
CA LEU A 490 13.24 14.77 0.85
C LEU A 490 14.31 15.62 1.53
N LEU A 491 13.90 16.50 2.44
CA LEU A 491 14.82 17.33 3.23
C LEU A 491 15.80 16.48 4.04
N ASP A 492 15.30 15.45 4.72
CA ASP A 492 16.15 14.51 5.46
C ASP A 492 17.13 13.76 4.55
N LYS A 493 16.67 13.32 3.38
CA LYS A 493 17.51 12.61 2.41
C LYS A 493 18.64 13.45 1.85
N VAL A 494 18.40 14.73 1.65
CA VAL A 494 19.38 15.63 1.02
C VAL A 494 20.12 16.51 2.01
N LYS A 495 20.01 16.23 3.32
CA LYS A 495 20.66 17.00 4.39
C LYS A 495 22.14 17.29 4.11
N ASN A 496 22.87 16.30 3.61
CA ASN A 496 24.29 16.41 3.26
C ASN A 496 24.58 17.26 2.01
N LEU A 497 23.55 17.60 1.23
CA LEU A 497 23.66 18.44 0.02
C LEU A 497 23.28 19.90 0.28
N LEU A 498 22.84 20.21 1.51
CA LEU A 498 22.53 21.58 1.94
C LEU A 498 23.77 22.28 2.53
N HIS A 499 23.80 23.60 2.43
CA HIS A 499 24.91 24.40 2.94
C HIS A 499 24.77 24.70 4.44
N GLY A 500 24.67 23.61 5.25
CA GLY A 500 24.67 23.65 6.70
C GLY A 500 23.30 23.73 7.36
N GLU A 501 23.32 23.77 8.70
CA GLU A 501 22.12 23.69 9.55
C GLU A 501 21.11 24.83 9.33
N LYS A 502 21.59 26.01 8.94
CA LYS A 502 20.70 27.18 8.70
C LYS A 502 19.75 26.96 7.51
N GLU A 503 20.25 26.37 6.43
CA GLU A 503 19.41 26.04 5.26
C GLU A 503 18.42 24.92 5.60
N PHE A 504 18.87 23.91 6.33
CA PHE A 504 18.01 22.83 6.79
C PHE A 504 16.87 23.38 7.65
N ALA A 505 17.17 24.19 8.67
CA ALA A 505 16.16 24.77 9.55
C ALA A 505 15.19 25.72 8.82
N GLU A 506 15.65 26.47 7.81
CA GLU A 506 14.78 27.30 6.98
C GLU A 506 13.78 26.46 6.20
N LEU A 507 14.25 25.39 5.55
CA LEU A 507 13.41 24.53 4.76
C LEU A 507 12.45 23.71 5.64
N GLU A 508 12.88 23.27 6.81
CA GLU A 508 12.04 22.61 7.81
C GLU A 508 10.88 23.51 8.25
N ILE A 509 11.15 24.77 8.61
CA ILE A 509 10.12 25.75 8.97
C ILE A 509 9.15 26.00 7.81
N LEU A 510 9.67 26.11 6.59
CA LEU A 510 8.86 26.36 5.40
C LEU A 510 7.92 25.18 5.09
N LEU A 511 8.43 23.97 5.24
CA LEU A 511 7.71 22.73 4.97
C LEU A 511 6.74 22.34 6.10
N ASP A 512 6.94 22.81 7.33
CA ASP A 512 5.99 22.63 8.43
C ASP A 512 4.64 23.35 8.20
N GLY A 513 4.62 24.36 7.35
CA GLY A 513 3.40 25.05 6.87
C GLY A 513 2.55 25.77 7.93
N ASN A 514 2.55 25.30 9.16
CA ASN A 514 1.80 25.86 10.31
C ASN A 514 2.68 26.69 11.26
N ASN A 515 3.94 26.93 10.90
CA ASN A 515 4.87 27.63 11.77
C ASN A 515 4.53 29.14 11.83
N GLU A 516 4.33 29.68 13.02
CA GLU A 516 4.06 31.11 13.25
C GLU A 516 5.11 32.04 12.59
N LYS A 517 6.37 31.58 12.47
CA LYS A 517 7.43 32.33 11.80
C LYS A 517 7.16 32.61 10.33
N LEU A 518 6.35 31.76 9.65
CA LEU A 518 5.96 31.99 8.26
C LEU A 518 5.05 33.22 8.10
N LYS A 519 4.28 33.54 9.11
CA LYS A 519 3.39 34.74 9.11
C LYS A 519 4.19 36.04 9.16
N MET A 520 5.43 36.00 9.65
CA MET A 520 6.31 37.18 9.77
C MET A 520 7.17 37.44 8.53
N LEU A 521 7.23 36.52 7.57
CA LEU A 521 8.04 36.69 6.36
C LEU A 521 7.46 37.77 5.46
N THR A 522 8.24 38.70 5.00
CA THR A 522 7.80 39.74 4.05
C THR A 522 7.68 39.20 2.62
N ALA A 523 6.85 39.83 1.79
CA ALA A 523 6.71 39.46 0.37
C ALA A 523 8.05 39.59 -0.38
N ASP A 524 8.85 40.60 -0.07
CA ASP A 524 10.19 40.79 -0.65
C ASP A 524 11.14 39.66 -0.26
N TYR A 525 11.14 39.25 1.01
CA TYR A 525 11.92 38.08 1.45
C TYR A 525 11.50 36.81 0.71
N CYS A 526 10.20 36.53 0.62
CA CYS A 526 9.68 35.34 -0.07
C CYS A 526 10.08 35.33 -1.57
N ASN A 527 9.95 36.48 -2.26
CA ASN A 527 10.38 36.62 -3.64
C ASN A 527 11.89 36.36 -3.82
N LYS A 528 12.71 36.94 -2.95
CA LYS A 528 14.16 36.77 -2.99
C LYS A 528 14.57 35.30 -2.75
N ARG A 529 13.96 34.64 -1.76
CA ARG A 529 14.26 33.24 -1.46
C ARG A 529 13.78 32.30 -2.56
N GLN A 530 12.61 32.52 -3.11
CA GLN A 530 12.08 31.73 -4.23
C GLN A 530 13.02 31.79 -5.45
N ARG A 531 13.58 32.98 -5.78
CA ARG A 531 14.55 33.12 -6.88
C ARG A 531 15.84 32.35 -6.59
N ILE A 532 16.36 32.42 -5.35
CA ILE A 532 17.57 31.70 -4.95
C ILE A 532 17.36 30.18 -5.10
N TRP A 533 16.25 29.65 -4.60
CA TRP A 533 15.99 28.23 -4.66
C TRP A 533 15.68 27.74 -6.07
N ASN A 534 15.04 28.56 -6.91
CA ASN A 534 14.85 28.27 -8.34
C ASN A 534 16.20 28.20 -9.08
N ALA A 535 17.11 29.13 -8.86
CA ALA A 535 18.44 29.08 -9.46
C ALA A 535 19.20 27.82 -9.05
N ARG A 536 19.18 27.47 -7.75
CA ARG A 536 19.84 26.27 -7.24
C ARG A 536 19.21 24.96 -7.78
N LYS A 537 17.89 24.92 -7.98
CA LYS A 537 17.19 23.80 -8.62
C LYS A 537 17.73 23.54 -10.03
N GLN A 538 18.04 24.60 -10.81
CA GLN A 538 18.59 24.47 -12.15
C GLN A 538 20.06 24.01 -12.16
N GLN A 539 20.81 24.33 -11.12
CA GLN A 539 22.25 24.07 -11.03
C GLN A 539 22.61 22.73 -10.40
N THR A 540 21.68 22.09 -9.66
CA THR A 540 21.98 20.82 -9.00
C THR A 540 21.83 19.63 -9.92
N ASN A 541 22.70 18.63 -9.76
CA ASN A 541 22.61 17.33 -10.44
C ASN A 541 21.83 16.27 -9.66
N SER A 542 21.50 16.53 -8.37
CA SER A 542 20.73 15.62 -7.55
C SER A 542 19.24 15.71 -7.85
N GLU A 543 18.63 14.61 -8.29
CA GLU A 543 17.20 14.54 -8.59
C GLU A 543 16.33 14.70 -7.31
N GLU A 544 16.78 14.18 -6.16
CA GLU A 544 16.08 14.37 -4.90
C GLU A 544 16.09 15.86 -4.49
N LEU A 545 17.24 16.52 -4.62
CA LEU A 545 17.34 17.95 -4.32
C LEU A 545 16.50 18.78 -5.29
N LYS A 546 16.46 18.45 -6.57
CA LYS A 546 15.56 19.11 -7.55
C LYS A 546 14.08 18.99 -7.16
N LYS A 547 13.66 17.80 -6.75
CA LYS A 547 12.28 17.54 -6.27
C LYS A 547 11.96 18.35 -5.03
N LEU A 548 12.85 18.35 -4.04
CA LEU A 548 12.70 19.18 -2.84
C LEU A 548 12.57 20.66 -3.19
N LEU A 549 13.49 21.18 -4.01
CA LEU A 549 13.49 22.59 -4.36
C LEU A 549 12.27 23.02 -5.20
N ALA A 550 11.66 22.11 -5.95
CA ALA A 550 10.39 22.35 -6.62
C ALA A 550 9.26 22.58 -5.58
N ILE A 551 9.18 21.74 -4.55
CA ILE A 551 8.20 21.89 -3.46
C ILE A 551 8.45 23.20 -2.70
N VAL A 552 9.71 23.51 -2.38
CA VAL A 552 10.12 24.75 -1.70
C VAL A 552 9.69 26.00 -2.48
N CYS A 553 9.92 26.02 -3.77
CA CYS A 553 9.49 27.13 -4.64
C CYS A 553 7.96 27.28 -4.68
N ASP A 554 7.22 26.18 -4.68
CA ASP A 554 5.75 26.18 -4.62
C ASP A 554 5.24 26.74 -3.27
N CYS A 555 5.87 26.36 -2.15
CA CYS A 555 5.55 26.88 -0.83
C CYS A 555 5.75 28.41 -0.76
N TYR A 556 6.87 28.93 -1.25
CA TYR A 556 7.09 30.38 -1.31
C TYR A 556 6.07 31.06 -2.25
N GLY A 557 5.72 30.45 -3.39
CA GLY A 557 4.70 30.96 -4.29
C GLY A 557 3.31 31.06 -3.65
N LYS A 558 2.94 30.10 -2.81
CA LYS A 558 1.69 30.13 -2.03
C LYS A 558 1.72 31.22 -0.95
N LEU A 559 2.83 31.38 -0.24
CA LEU A 559 3.00 32.46 0.73
C LEU A 559 2.86 33.84 0.09
N LEU A 560 3.30 34.02 -1.17
CA LEU A 560 3.15 35.26 -1.93
C LEU A 560 1.71 35.53 -2.38
N LYS A 561 0.96 34.49 -2.74
CA LYS A 561 -0.45 34.63 -3.16
C LYS A 561 -1.41 34.92 -2.00
N ASN A 562 -1.05 34.52 -0.80
CA ASN A 562 -1.88 34.69 0.39
C ASN A 562 -1.60 36.03 1.13
N ARG A 563 -0.81 36.90 0.53
CA ARG A 563 -0.45 38.26 1.01
C ARG A 563 -0.82 39.33 -0.01
#